data_c5c56bb4eb2b8ca9ad0fa06bcd8fc4f2
#
_entry.id   c5c56bb4eb2b8ca9ad0fa06bcd8fc4f2
#
_cell.length_a   1.000
_cell.length_b   1.000
_cell.length_c   1.000
_cell.angle_alpha   90.00
_cell.angle_beta   90.00
_cell.angle_gamma   90.00
#
_symmetry.space_group_name_H-M   'P 1'
#
loop_
_entity.id
_entity.type
_entity.pdbx_description
1 polymer ?
#
loop_
_entity_poly.entity_id
_entity_poly.type
_entity_poly.pdbx_seq_one_letter_code
_entity_poly.pdbx_strand_id
1 'polypeptide(L)'
;MVYYRSMEKECTHKDQINSHLPEQDLTVCEECVKSNDTWVNLRQCLICGNVGCCDSSKNTHATKHFHKTNHPIMKSVSPGEEFTWCYVDEVMV
;
A
#
# COMPACT_ATOMS: atom_id res chain seq x y z
N MET A 1 -6.89 -30.87 8.98
CA MET A 1 -6.31 -30.57 8.63
C MET A 1 -6.10 -29.90 7.72
N VAL A 2 -6.10 -29.35 7.43
CA VAL A 2 -5.84 -28.80 6.38
C VAL A 2 -6.15 -27.45 6.37
N TYR A 3 -6.82 -26.90 6.99
CA TYR A 3 -7.07 -25.70 6.92
C TYR A 3 -6.11 -24.82 7.17
N TYR A 4 -5.14 -25.11 7.65
CA TYR A 4 -4.21 -24.18 7.83
C TYR A 4 -3.64 -23.88 6.60
N ARG A 5 -4.21 -24.21 5.53
CA ARG A 5 -3.70 -23.87 4.35
C ARG A 5 -3.62 -22.43 4.20
N SER A 6 -4.43 -21.60 4.75
CA SER A 6 -4.29 -20.18 4.58
C SER A 6 -3.02 -19.69 5.21
N MET A 7 -2.50 -20.44 6.18
CA MET A 7 -1.27 -20.04 6.76
C MET A 7 -0.11 -20.36 5.91
N GLU A 8 -0.31 -21.16 4.91
CA GLU A 8 0.76 -21.47 4.01
C GLU A 8 0.95 -20.38 2.98
N LYS A 9 -0.01 -19.46 2.87
CA LYS A 9 0.10 -18.41 1.91
C LYS A 9 0.72 -17.19 2.57
N GLU A 10 1.99 -17.01 2.36
CA GLU A 10 2.73 -15.91 2.93
C GLU A 10 3.31 -15.04 1.84
N CYS A 11 3.52 -13.78 2.17
CA CYS A 11 4.15 -12.86 1.25
C CYS A 11 5.59 -13.26 1.01
N THR A 12 5.99 -13.41 -0.24
CA THR A 12 7.36 -13.77 -0.59
C THR A 12 8.20 -12.54 -0.89
N HIS A 13 7.67 -11.33 -0.63
CA HIS A 13 8.33 -10.08 -0.96
C HIS A 13 8.71 -9.24 0.26
N LYS A 14 8.63 -9.83 1.45
CA LYS A 14 8.91 -9.09 2.68
C LYS A 14 10.31 -8.50 2.72
N ASP A 15 11.26 -9.15 2.09
CA ASP A 15 12.64 -8.69 2.09
C ASP A 15 12.82 -7.42 1.27
N GLN A 16 11.82 -7.02 0.52
CA GLN A 16 11.89 -5.78 -0.23
C GLN A 16 11.45 -4.57 0.59
N ILE A 17 10.91 -4.80 1.78
CA ILE A 17 10.47 -3.69 2.63
C ILE A 17 11.67 -2.87 3.05
N ASN A 18 11.58 -1.56 2.85
CA ASN A 18 12.63 -0.64 3.19
C ASN A 18 12.37 -0.08 4.60
N SER A 19 13.28 -0.34 5.54
CA SER A 19 13.10 0.11 6.91
C SER A 19 13.49 1.58 7.09
N HIS A 20 14.03 2.21 6.04
CA HIS A 20 14.47 3.60 6.10
C HIS A 20 13.77 4.43 5.05
N LEU A 21 12.42 4.48 5.13
CA LEU A 21 11.65 5.25 4.16
C LEU A 21 11.89 6.74 4.37
N PRO A 22 11.85 7.52 3.28
CA PRO A 22 12.02 8.97 3.41
C PRO A 22 10.82 9.56 4.14
N GLU A 23 11.04 10.70 4.78
CA GLU A 23 9.95 11.38 5.45
C GLU A 23 8.97 11.92 4.44
N GLN A 24 7.69 11.78 4.72
CA GLN A 24 6.64 12.25 3.85
C GLN A 24 5.43 12.59 4.67
N ASP A 25 4.55 13.38 4.07
CA ASP A 25 3.28 13.70 4.70
C ASP A 25 2.35 12.52 4.49
N LEU A 26 2.04 11.80 5.55
CA LEU A 26 1.17 10.63 5.48
C LEU A 26 -0.32 11.00 5.55
N THR A 27 -0.65 12.28 5.46
CA THR A 27 -2.03 12.74 5.58
C THR A 27 -2.63 13.19 4.26
N VAL A 28 -1.88 13.14 3.17
CA VAL A 28 -2.40 13.57 1.87
C VAL A 28 -1.97 12.61 0.77
N CYS A 29 -2.80 12.53 -0.28
CA CYS A 29 -2.41 11.90 -1.52
C CYS A 29 -1.94 13.03 -2.43
N GLU A 30 -0.62 13.17 -2.60
CA GLU A 30 -0.08 14.29 -3.37
C GLU A 30 -0.56 14.30 -4.82
N GLU A 31 -0.78 13.12 -5.40
CA GLU A 31 -1.29 13.05 -6.75
C GLU A 31 -2.71 13.63 -6.84
N CYS A 32 -3.54 13.33 -5.84
CA CYS A 32 -4.89 13.90 -5.82
C CYS A 32 -4.83 15.40 -5.60
N VAL A 33 -3.92 15.88 -4.77
CA VAL A 33 -3.77 17.31 -4.55
C VAL A 33 -3.42 18.00 -5.87
N LYS A 34 -2.50 17.41 -6.64
CA LYS A 34 -2.09 17.99 -7.91
C LYS A 34 -3.24 18.06 -8.91
N SER A 35 -4.13 17.08 -8.88
CA SER A 35 -5.27 17.06 -9.80
C SER A 35 -6.52 17.68 -9.19
N ASN A 36 -6.40 18.25 -7.99
CA ASN A 36 -7.51 18.91 -7.32
C ASN A 36 -8.65 17.93 -7.00
N ASP A 37 -8.29 16.71 -6.65
CA ASP A 37 -9.25 15.66 -6.31
C ASP A 37 -9.17 15.33 -4.84
N THR A 38 -10.14 14.54 -4.37
CA THR A 38 -10.20 14.08 -3.00
C THR A 38 -9.93 12.57 -2.95
N TRP A 39 -9.82 12.05 -1.74
CA TRP A 39 -9.56 10.63 -1.56
C TRP A 39 -10.29 10.12 -0.31
N VAL A 40 -10.39 8.78 -0.19
CA VAL A 40 -11.06 8.16 0.96
C VAL A 40 -10.03 7.78 2.01
N ASN A 41 -9.09 6.91 1.67
CA ASN A 41 -8.04 6.49 2.60
C ASN A 41 -6.70 6.50 1.90
N LEU A 42 -5.62 6.33 2.66
CA LEU A 42 -4.28 6.45 2.13
C LEU A 42 -3.46 5.18 2.38
N ARG A 43 -2.55 4.91 1.45
CA ARG A 43 -1.65 3.77 1.51
C ARG A 43 -0.24 4.25 1.25
N GLN A 44 0.72 3.73 2.00
CA GLN A 44 2.12 4.05 1.76
C GLN A 44 2.85 2.84 1.19
N CYS A 45 3.59 3.06 0.12
CA CYS A 45 4.46 2.03 -0.46
C CYS A 45 5.62 1.78 0.50
N LEU A 46 5.79 0.55 0.94
CA LEU A 46 6.85 0.23 1.89
C LEU A 46 8.20 0.01 1.21
N ILE A 47 8.28 0.19 -0.10
CA ILE A 47 9.54 0.08 -0.82
C ILE A 47 10.15 1.46 -1.02
N CYS A 48 9.36 2.44 -1.44
CA CYS A 48 9.88 3.78 -1.73
C CYS A 48 9.24 4.90 -0.90
N GLY A 49 8.20 4.60 -0.14
CA GLY A 49 7.56 5.61 0.71
C GLY A 49 6.45 6.40 0.06
N ASN A 50 6.17 6.19 -1.22
CA ASN A 50 5.12 6.94 -1.91
C ASN A 50 3.78 6.75 -1.20
N VAL A 51 3.03 7.84 -1.03
CA VAL A 51 1.70 7.78 -0.42
C VAL A 51 0.67 8.04 -1.51
N GLY A 52 -0.25 7.11 -1.66
CA GLY A 52 -1.32 7.22 -2.66
C GLY A 52 -2.66 6.86 -2.06
N CYS A 53 -3.73 7.19 -2.78
CA CYS A 53 -5.07 6.92 -2.29
C CYS A 53 -5.49 5.47 -2.55
N CYS A 54 -6.40 4.98 -1.72
CA CYS A 54 -6.82 3.57 -1.73
C CYS A 54 -7.76 3.26 -2.89
N ASP A 55 -8.10 1.97 -3.03
CA ASP A 55 -8.97 1.54 -4.12
C ASP A 55 -10.42 1.98 -3.97
N SER A 56 -10.81 2.45 -2.78
CA SER A 56 -12.13 3.06 -2.62
C SER A 56 -12.13 4.52 -3.06
N SER A 57 -10.97 5.07 -3.35
CA SER A 57 -10.84 6.45 -3.80
C SER A 57 -11.04 6.52 -5.30
N LYS A 58 -11.41 7.71 -5.77
CA LYS A 58 -11.68 7.92 -7.19
C LYS A 58 -10.50 7.55 -8.08
N ASN A 59 -9.30 7.92 -7.66
CA ASN A 59 -8.12 7.80 -8.53
C ASN A 59 -7.25 6.57 -8.27
N THR A 60 -7.43 5.86 -7.17
CA THR A 60 -6.71 4.63 -6.84
C THR A 60 -5.20 4.75 -7.07
N HIS A 61 -4.61 5.86 -6.59
CA HIS A 61 -3.20 6.15 -6.89
C HIS A 61 -2.23 5.12 -6.31
N ALA A 62 -2.56 4.49 -5.17
CA ALA A 62 -1.68 3.49 -4.58
C ALA A 62 -1.56 2.27 -5.51
N THR A 63 -2.68 1.81 -6.05
CA THR A 63 -2.66 0.66 -6.96
C THR A 63 -2.00 1.03 -8.30
N LYS A 64 -2.22 2.25 -8.77
CA LYS A 64 -1.55 2.70 -9.98
C LYS A 64 -0.04 2.76 -9.79
N HIS A 65 0.40 3.16 -8.58
CA HIS A 65 1.81 3.18 -8.26
C HIS A 65 2.40 1.75 -8.32
N PHE A 66 1.67 0.76 -7.78
CA PHE A 66 2.10 -0.61 -7.86
C PHE A 66 2.26 -1.05 -9.32
N HIS A 67 1.27 -0.75 -10.15
CA HIS A 67 1.33 -1.16 -11.55
C HIS A 67 2.48 -0.51 -12.30
N LYS A 68 2.85 0.71 -11.90
CA LYS A 68 3.91 1.44 -12.56
C LYS A 68 5.29 0.99 -12.10
N THR A 69 5.45 0.63 -10.83
CA THR A 69 6.76 0.38 -10.25
C THR A 69 7.01 -1.07 -9.90
N ASN A 70 5.94 -1.87 -9.79
CA ASN A 70 5.99 -3.25 -9.30
C ASN A 70 6.48 -3.34 -7.85
N HIS A 71 6.35 -2.24 -7.09
CA HIS A 71 6.67 -2.28 -5.66
C HIS A 71 5.56 -3.05 -4.96
N PRO A 72 5.84 -4.21 -4.37
CA PRO A 72 4.78 -5.16 -4.01
C PRO A 72 4.03 -4.90 -2.72
N ILE A 73 4.56 -4.08 -1.83
CA ILE A 73 4.00 -4.00 -0.48
C ILE A 73 3.59 -2.58 -0.11
N MET A 74 2.39 -2.45 0.42
CA MET A 74 1.90 -1.17 0.92
C MET A 74 1.29 -1.37 2.30
N LYS A 75 1.14 -0.29 3.06
CA LYS A 75 0.44 -0.35 4.33
C LYS A 75 -0.53 0.80 4.41
N SER A 76 -1.60 0.61 5.17
CA SER A 76 -2.55 1.68 5.43
C SER A 76 -1.92 2.71 6.37
N VAL A 77 -2.09 3.98 6.05
CA VAL A 77 -1.65 5.06 6.93
C VAL A 77 -2.81 5.95 7.32
N SER A 78 -4.03 5.50 7.08
CA SER A 78 -5.22 6.22 7.51
C SER A 78 -5.55 5.88 8.96
N PRO A 79 -5.96 6.85 9.76
CA PRO A 79 -6.32 6.58 11.16
C PRO A 79 -7.44 5.54 11.26
N GLY A 80 -7.29 4.61 12.19
CA GLY A 80 -8.31 3.59 12.42
C GLY A 80 -8.25 2.41 11.48
N GLU A 81 -7.30 2.41 10.55
CA GLU A 81 -7.16 1.33 9.57
C GLU A 81 -5.72 0.89 9.56
N GLU A 82 -5.44 -0.31 10.07
CA GLU A 82 -4.06 -0.79 10.16
C GLU A 82 -3.93 -2.15 9.51
N PHE A 83 -3.23 -2.21 8.40
CA PHE A 83 -2.89 -3.48 7.76
C PHE A 83 -1.77 -3.24 6.75
N THR A 84 -1.08 -4.30 6.40
CA THR A 84 -0.04 -4.28 5.38
C THR A 84 -0.41 -5.35 4.35
N TRP A 85 -0.29 -5.01 3.09
CA TRP A 85 -0.79 -5.84 1.99
C TRP A 85 0.28 -6.05 0.94
N CYS A 86 0.38 -7.28 0.45
CA CYS A 86 1.24 -7.61 -0.68
C CYS A 86 0.37 -7.72 -1.93
N TYR A 87 0.58 -6.82 -2.88
CA TYR A 87 -0.20 -6.81 -4.13
C TYR A 87 0.06 -8.04 -4.98
N VAL A 88 1.29 -8.55 -4.97
CA VAL A 88 1.65 -9.66 -5.86
C VAL A 88 1.08 -10.97 -5.34
N ASP A 89 1.28 -11.25 -4.06
CA ASP A 89 0.79 -12.50 -3.48
C ASP A 89 -0.64 -12.39 -3.00
N GLU A 90 -1.18 -11.16 -2.94
CA GLU A 90 -2.56 -10.91 -2.51
C GLU A 90 -2.82 -11.47 -1.12
N VAL A 91 -1.94 -11.15 -0.20
CA VAL A 91 -2.07 -11.58 1.19
C VAL A 91 -1.69 -10.42 2.10
N MET A 92 -2.16 -10.50 3.34
CA MET A 92 -1.71 -9.57 4.37
C MET A 92 -0.29 -9.93 4.79
N VAL A 93 0.47 -8.93 5.13
CA VAL A 93 1.87 -9.14 5.52
C VAL A 93 2.05 -9.00 7.01
#